data_42d9c97ccad02e175db26c61ff66517a
#
_entry.id   42d9c97ccad02e175db26c61ff66517a
#
_cell.length_a   1.000
_cell.length_b   1.000
_cell.length_c   1.000
_cell.angle_alpha   90.00
_cell.angle_beta   90.00
_cell.angle_gamma   90.00
#
_symmetry.space_group_name_H-M   'P 1'
#
loop_
_entity.id
_entity.type
_entity.pdbx_description
1 polymer ?
#
loop_
_entity_poly.entity_id
_entity_poly.type
_entity_poly.pdbx_seq_one_letter_code
_entity_poly.pdbx_strand_id
1 'polypeptide(L)'
;MTDSKKLSPLAEMTFIGEIVAQTKIAENAADQLNKSSDSVEVWGSVQSILIAAANVSKILWPVKKRMARGKQLRELLGVDEDHLLSDRTLRNHFEHYDERIEDWFESNNSAVYIDSIIDPFEPTPLSLPQFYHRSYNPSSRKLSFRNESIDLDAVLAALAEIREKCQGFALP
;
A
#
# COMPACT_ATOMS: atom_id res chain seq x y z
N MET A 1 14.36 9.45 29.37
CA MET A 1 12.97 9.23 28.84
C MET A 1 12.56 10.55 28.22
N THR A 2 12.59 10.64 26.89
CA THR A 2 12.12 11.85 26.19
C THR A 2 10.61 11.85 26.29
N ASP A 3 10.11 12.81 27.03
CA ASP A 3 8.67 13.12 27.13
C ASP A 3 8.16 13.36 25.70
N SER A 4 7.44 12.38 25.16
CA SER A 4 6.93 12.43 23.80
C SER A 4 5.79 13.43 23.77
N LYS A 5 6.10 14.66 23.33
CA LYS A 5 5.17 15.78 23.28
C LYS A 5 3.90 15.36 22.51
N LYS A 6 2.77 15.43 23.18
CA LYS A 6 1.45 15.19 22.60
C LYS A 6 1.23 16.11 21.39
N LEU A 7 0.59 15.59 20.34
CA LEU A 7 0.21 16.41 19.17
C LEU A 7 -0.73 17.53 19.62
N SER A 8 -0.58 18.69 19.01
CA SER A 8 -1.58 19.76 19.16
C SER A 8 -2.81 19.44 18.31
N PRO A 9 -3.99 20.01 18.64
CA PRO A 9 -5.19 19.81 17.82
C PRO A 9 -5.00 20.14 16.34
N LEU A 10 -4.27 21.21 16.03
CA LEU A 10 -3.96 21.56 14.65
C LEU A 10 -3.11 20.49 13.96
N ALA A 11 -2.13 19.91 14.65
CA ALA A 11 -1.32 18.84 14.09
C ALA A 11 -2.15 17.56 13.86
N GLU A 12 -3.05 17.21 14.79
CA GLU A 12 -3.98 16.10 14.63
C GLU A 12 -4.84 16.29 13.37
N MET A 13 -5.48 17.45 13.22
CA MET A 13 -6.29 17.78 12.05
C MET A 13 -5.50 17.73 10.75
N THR A 14 -4.24 18.20 10.76
CA THR A 14 -3.37 18.16 9.59
C THR A 14 -3.08 16.71 9.17
N PHE A 15 -2.74 15.83 10.12
CA PHE A 15 -2.51 14.42 9.81
C PHE A 15 -3.79 13.71 9.34
N ILE A 16 -4.93 14.01 9.93
CA ILE A 16 -6.22 13.47 9.51
C ILE A 16 -6.57 13.94 8.09
N GLY A 17 -6.36 15.22 7.79
CA GLY A 17 -6.54 15.75 6.44
C GLY A 17 -5.66 15.05 5.41
N GLU A 18 -4.39 14.77 5.76
CA GLU A 18 -3.49 14.01 4.88
C GLU A 18 -3.96 12.57 4.69
N ILE A 19 -4.43 11.88 5.74
CA ILE A 19 -5.02 10.54 5.63
C ILE A 19 -6.18 10.56 4.64
N VAL A 20 -7.11 11.52 4.77
CA VAL A 20 -8.25 11.66 3.86
C VAL A 20 -7.80 11.91 2.42
N ALA A 21 -6.79 12.75 2.21
CA ALA A 21 -6.22 13.00 0.88
C ALA A 21 -5.65 11.72 0.25
N GLN A 22 -4.86 10.95 1.01
CA GLN A 22 -4.29 9.69 0.54
C GLN A 22 -5.38 8.65 0.21
N THR A 23 -6.43 8.55 1.00
CA THR A 23 -7.53 7.61 0.70
C THR A 23 -8.27 7.99 -0.58
N LYS A 24 -8.45 9.29 -0.86
CA LYS A 24 -9.02 9.76 -2.12
C LYS A 24 -8.13 9.50 -3.33
N ILE A 25 -6.81 9.62 -3.17
CA ILE A 25 -5.84 9.26 -4.22
C ILE A 25 -5.98 7.78 -4.57
N ALA A 26 -6.06 6.90 -3.57
CA ALA A 26 -6.24 5.46 -3.80
C ALA A 26 -7.57 5.13 -4.48
N GLU A 27 -8.67 5.79 -4.07
CA GLU A 27 -9.99 5.63 -4.69
C GLU A 27 -9.97 6.04 -6.18
N ASN A 28 -9.42 7.21 -6.49
CA ASN A 28 -9.27 7.67 -7.87
C ASN A 28 -8.41 6.71 -8.71
N ALA A 29 -7.33 6.19 -8.13
CA ALA A 29 -6.48 5.22 -8.80
C ALA A 29 -7.20 3.88 -9.03
N ALA A 30 -8.04 3.43 -8.10
CA ALA A 30 -8.87 2.25 -8.27
C ALA A 30 -9.89 2.42 -9.40
N ASP A 31 -10.49 3.61 -9.52
CA ASP A 31 -11.40 3.96 -10.62
C ASP A 31 -10.69 3.94 -11.98
N GLN A 32 -9.45 4.43 -12.06
CA GLN A 32 -8.64 4.35 -13.28
C GLN A 32 -8.26 2.91 -13.61
N LEU A 33 -7.85 2.14 -12.61
CA LEU A 33 -7.50 0.73 -12.75
C LEU A 33 -8.65 -0.10 -13.36
N ASN A 34 -9.90 0.22 -13.01
CA ASN A 34 -11.07 -0.45 -13.53
C ASN A 34 -11.42 -0.07 -14.98
N LYS A 35 -10.86 1.01 -15.50
CA LYS A 35 -11.19 1.55 -16.84
C LYS A 35 -10.10 1.28 -17.87
N SER A 36 -8.88 1.06 -17.44
CA SER A 36 -7.74 0.94 -18.33
C SER A 36 -7.35 -0.51 -18.61
N SER A 37 -6.93 -0.76 -19.86
CA SER A 37 -6.25 -1.97 -20.30
C SER A 37 -4.80 -1.69 -20.73
N ASP A 38 -4.38 -0.45 -20.71
CA ASP A 38 -2.98 -0.08 -20.97
C ASP A 38 -2.09 -0.47 -19.80
N SER A 39 -0.99 -1.14 -20.10
CA SER A 39 -0.09 -1.70 -19.08
C SER A 39 0.50 -0.62 -18.17
N VAL A 40 0.90 0.54 -18.72
CA VAL A 40 1.51 1.62 -17.94
C VAL A 40 0.46 2.27 -17.03
N GLU A 41 -0.76 2.47 -17.51
CA GLU A 41 -1.85 3.03 -16.71
C GLU A 41 -2.29 2.08 -15.60
N VAL A 42 -2.38 0.76 -15.88
CA VAL A 42 -2.68 -0.26 -14.88
C VAL A 42 -1.62 -0.25 -13.77
N TRP A 43 -0.34 -0.32 -14.14
CA TRP A 43 0.75 -0.31 -13.16
C TRP A 43 0.87 1.01 -12.41
N GLY A 44 0.62 2.14 -13.06
CA GLY A 44 0.55 3.46 -12.44
C GLY A 44 -0.57 3.54 -11.39
N SER A 45 -1.73 2.97 -11.70
CA SER A 45 -2.87 2.90 -10.77
C SER A 45 -2.57 2.00 -9.57
N VAL A 46 -2.03 0.80 -9.80
CA VAL A 46 -1.61 -0.12 -8.74
C VAL A 46 -0.59 0.55 -7.82
N GLN A 47 0.43 1.18 -8.40
CA GLN A 47 1.45 1.89 -7.64
C GLN A 47 0.86 3.03 -6.81
N SER A 48 -0.07 3.80 -7.36
CA SER A 48 -0.73 4.91 -6.66
C SER A 48 -1.54 4.42 -5.46
N ILE A 49 -2.27 3.31 -5.57
CA ILE A 49 -3.00 2.68 -4.47
C ILE A 49 -2.04 2.29 -3.35
N LEU A 50 -0.95 1.63 -3.69
CA LEU A 50 0.01 1.11 -2.69
C LEU A 50 0.81 2.22 -2.01
N ILE A 51 1.19 3.27 -2.75
CA ILE A 51 1.86 4.45 -2.17
C ILE A 51 0.91 5.17 -1.20
N ALA A 52 -0.35 5.34 -1.57
CA ALA A 52 -1.34 5.95 -0.70
C ALA A 52 -1.54 5.14 0.58
N ALA A 53 -1.66 3.82 0.48
CA ALA A 53 -1.75 2.92 1.63
C ALA A 53 -0.49 2.98 2.50
N ALA A 54 0.70 3.01 1.89
CA ALA A 54 1.96 3.18 2.60
C ALA A 54 2.05 4.50 3.36
N ASN A 55 1.58 5.60 2.78
CA ASN A 55 1.56 6.91 3.42
C ASN A 55 0.60 6.95 4.62
N VAL A 56 -0.60 6.37 4.51
CA VAL A 56 -1.52 6.20 5.64
C VAL A 56 -0.87 5.34 6.73
N SER A 57 -0.24 4.22 6.35
CA SER A 57 0.51 3.36 7.27
C SER A 57 1.62 4.12 8.00
N LYS A 58 2.41 4.95 7.31
CA LYS A 58 3.47 5.76 7.94
C LYS A 58 2.94 6.78 8.93
N ILE A 59 1.73 7.30 8.72
CA ILE A 59 1.09 8.23 9.64
C ILE A 59 0.64 7.49 10.91
N LEU A 60 -0.06 6.37 10.77
CA LEU A 60 -0.69 5.65 11.87
C LEU A 60 0.26 4.66 12.56
N TRP A 61 1.19 4.03 11.84
CA TRP A 61 2.21 3.11 12.38
C TRP A 61 3.63 3.57 12.01
N PRO A 62 4.06 4.72 12.52
CA PRO A 62 5.34 5.30 12.17
C PRO A 62 6.54 4.52 12.74
N VAL A 63 7.74 4.91 12.32
CA VAL A 63 8.99 4.42 12.90
C VAL A 63 9.06 4.71 14.40
N LYS A 64 9.90 3.93 15.14
CA LYS A 64 10.04 3.98 16.60
C LYS A 64 10.13 5.40 17.18
N LYS A 65 10.88 6.29 16.53
CA LYS A 65 11.06 7.70 16.95
C LYS A 65 9.73 8.50 17.00
N ARG A 66 8.70 8.07 16.30
CA ARG A 66 7.41 8.76 16.16
C ARG A 66 6.21 7.92 16.66
N MET A 67 6.45 6.83 17.37
CA MET A 67 5.40 5.91 17.84
C MET A 67 4.29 6.59 18.64
N ALA A 68 4.63 7.57 19.47
CA ALA A 68 3.64 8.31 20.27
C ALA A 68 2.62 9.05 19.40
N ARG A 69 3.07 9.65 18.28
CA ARG A 69 2.17 10.25 17.29
C ARG A 69 1.19 9.21 16.73
N GLY A 70 1.71 8.09 16.25
CA GLY A 70 0.88 7.04 15.68
C GLY A 70 -0.15 6.50 16.67
N LYS A 71 0.28 6.24 17.92
CA LYS A 71 -0.61 5.80 18.99
C LYS A 71 -1.73 6.81 19.24
N GLN A 72 -1.39 8.10 19.40
CA GLN A 72 -2.36 9.17 19.64
C GLN A 72 -3.40 9.27 18.51
N LEU A 73 -2.96 9.19 17.24
CA LEU A 73 -3.87 9.25 16.10
C LEU A 73 -4.77 8.01 16.01
N ARG A 74 -4.23 6.81 16.25
CA ARG A 74 -5.04 5.59 16.27
C ARG A 74 -6.08 5.60 17.39
N GLU A 75 -5.70 6.02 18.60
CA GLU A 75 -6.64 6.17 19.72
C GLU A 75 -7.75 7.18 19.40
N LEU A 76 -7.39 8.33 18.78
CA LEU A 76 -8.35 9.36 18.39
C LEU A 76 -9.34 8.85 17.34
N LEU A 77 -8.86 8.09 16.36
CA LEU A 77 -9.67 7.58 15.24
C LEU A 77 -10.35 6.22 15.56
N GLY A 78 -10.04 5.58 16.69
CA GLY A 78 -10.53 4.24 17.01
C GLY A 78 -10.02 3.18 16.02
N VAL A 79 -8.74 3.26 15.62
CA VAL A 79 -8.08 2.30 14.73
C VAL A 79 -7.24 1.33 15.55
N ASP A 80 -7.46 0.04 15.33
CA ASP A 80 -6.75 -1.02 16.03
C ASP A 80 -5.27 -1.09 15.68
N GLU A 81 -4.44 -1.59 16.60
CA GLU A 81 -2.99 -1.67 16.41
C GLU A 81 -2.60 -2.71 15.34
N ASP A 82 -3.36 -3.78 15.22
CA ASP A 82 -3.19 -4.91 14.29
C ASP A 82 -4.01 -4.77 13.00
N HIS A 83 -4.45 -3.54 12.67
CA HIS A 83 -5.16 -3.26 11.43
C HIS A 83 -4.32 -3.64 10.20
N LEU A 84 -4.97 -4.05 9.08
CA LEU A 84 -4.30 -4.50 7.84
C LEU A 84 -3.15 -3.58 7.39
N LEU A 85 -3.35 -2.27 7.44
CA LEU A 85 -2.33 -1.29 7.02
C LEU A 85 -1.16 -1.15 8.02
N SER A 86 -1.17 -1.87 9.15
CA SER A 86 -0.02 -1.94 10.06
C SER A 86 1.10 -2.79 9.49
N ASP A 87 0.79 -3.69 8.55
CA ASP A 87 1.77 -4.54 7.88
C ASP A 87 2.70 -3.71 7.01
N ARG A 88 4.01 -3.83 7.29
CA ARG A 88 5.06 -3.11 6.57
C ARG A 88 5.43 -3.76 5.23
N THR A 89 5.00 -4.98 5.00
CA THR A 89 5.28 -5.72 3.76
C THR A 89 4.78 -4.95 2.55
N LEU A 90 3.55 -4.43 2.62
CA LEU A 90 2.95 -3.56 1.60
C LEU A 90 3.84 -2.36 1.24
N ARG A 91 4.46 -1.76 2.27
CA ARG A 91 5.29 -0.57 2.12
C ARG A 91 6.65 -0.89 1.53
N ASN A 92 7.26 -1.98 1.97
CA ASN A 92 8.64 -2.33 1.63
C ASN A 92 8.80 -2.71 0.15
N HIS A 93 7.78 -3.29 -0.49
CA HIS A 93 7.86 -3.74 -1.89
C HIS A 93 8.05 -2.61 -2.90
N PHE A 94 7.54 -1.42 -2.60
CA PHE A 94 7.60 -0.28 -3.53
C PHE A 94 8.62 0.78 -3.13
N GLU A 95 8.98 0.86 -1.85
CA GLU A 95 10.02 1.79 -1.39
C GLU A 95 11.43 1.31 -1.71
N HIS A 96 11.65 0.00 -1.79
CA HIS A 96 12.92 -0.65 -2.04
C HIS A 96 12.90 -1.47 -3.34
N TYR A 97 12.26 -0.92 -4.37
CA TYR A 97 12.09 -1.62 -5.64
C TYR A 97 13.41 -1.93 -6.35
N ASP A 98 14.34 -0.98 -6.33
CA ASP A 98 15.69 -1.11 -6.86
C ASP A 98 16.48 -2.23 -6.17
N GLU A 99 16.48 -2.25 -4.84
CA GLU A 99 17.10 -3.33 -4.05
C GLU A 99 16.50 -4.70 -4.41
N ARG A 100 15.19 -4.76 -4.67
CA ARG A 100 14.50 -5.99 -5.06
C ARG A 100 14.92 -6.51 -6.43
N ILE A 101 15.24 -5.63 -7.37
CA ILE A 101 15.80 -6.01 -8.67
C ILE A 101 17.20 -6.60 -8.46
N GLU A 102 18.06 -5.93 -7.68
CA GLU A 102 19.41 -6.41 -7.37
C GLU A 102 19.36 -7.80 -6.70
N ASP A 103 18.58 -7.97 -5.65
CA ASP A 103 18.37 -9.24 -4.95
C ASP A 103 17.90 -10.36 -5.90
N TRP A 104 17.06 -10.02 -6.90
CA TRP A 104 16.60 -11.01 -7.86
C TRP A 104 17.75 -11.53 -8.72
N PHE A 105 18.60 -10.65 -9.25
CA PHE A 105 19.75 -11.03 -10.06
C PHE A 105 20.84 -11.73 -9.25
N GLU A 106 21.02 -11.39 -7.98
CA GLU A 106 21.96 -12.07 -7.10
C GLU A 106 21.50 -13.49 -6.74
N SER A 107 20.19 -13.70 -6.58
CA SER A 107 19.63 -14.99 -6.18
C SER A 107 19.28 -15.93 -7.34
N ASN A 108 19.25 -15.44 -8.58
CA ASN A 108 18.86 -16.19 -9.76
C ASN A 108 19.91 -16.14 -10.85
N ASN A 109 20.55 -17.26 -11.14
CA ASN A 109 21.42 -17.41 -12.31
C ASN A 109 20.63 -17.58 -13.63
N SER A 110 19.37 -17.13 -13.67
CA SER A 110 18.52 -17.24 -14.85
C SER A 110 18.76 -16.11 -15.83
N ALA A 111 18.79 -16.43 -17.10
CA ALA A 111 18.79 -15.44 -18.18
C ALA A 111 17.36 -14.89 -18.47
N VAL A 112 16.33 -15.35 -17.73
CA VAL A 112 14.93 -14.98 -17.94
C VAL A 112 14.48 -14.14 -16.73
N TYR A 113 14.15 -12.89 -17.00
CA TYR A 113 13.53 -11.96 -16.05
C TYR A 113 12.24 -11.43 -16.67
N ILE A 114 11.12 -11.65 -15.99
CA ILE A 114 9.80 -11.22 -16.45
C ILE A 114 9.20 -10.31 -15.39
N ASP A 115 8.79 -9.12 -15.77
CA ASP A 115 8.26 -8.12 -14.87
C ASP A 115 6.98 -7.48 -15.42
N SER A 116 6.18 -6.93 -14.51
CA SER A 116 4.99 -6.15 -14.84
C SER A 116 3.95 -6.91 -15.67
N ILE A 117 3.80 -8.19 -15.38
CA ILE A 117 2.81 -9.04 -16.06
C ILE A 117 1.41 -8.68 -15.61
N ILE A 118 0.50 -8.52 -16.58
CA ILE A 118 -0.94 -8.41 -16.35
C ILE A 118 -1.58 -9.66 -16.96
N ASP A 119 -2.05 -10.56 -16.10
CA ASP A 119 -2.64 -11.82 -16.53
C ASP A 119 -3.92 -12.10 -15.72
N PRO A 120 -5.08 -12.23 -16.40
CA PRO A 120 -6.35 -12.55 -15.76
C PRO A 120 -6.43 -14.02 -15.29
N PHE A 121 -5.48 -14.85 -15.68
CA PHE A 121 -5.43 -16.26 -15.31
C PHE A 121 -4.52 -16.49 -14.12
N GLU A 122 -4.83 -17.53 -13.34
CA GLU A 122 -3.91 -17.98 -12.29
C GLU A 122 -2.64 -18.56 -12.92
N PRO A 123 -1.45 -18.30 -12.34
CA PRO A 123 -0.20 -18.81 -12.86
C PRO A 123 -0.20 -20.34 -12.95
N THR A 124 0.24 -20.86 -14.09
CA THR A 124 0.43 -22.30 -14.30
C THR A 124 1.93 -22.59 -14.43
N PRO A 125 2.37 -23.85 -14.27
CA PRO A 125 3.78 -24.22 -14.53
C PRO A 125 4.26 -23.85 -15.94
N LEU A 126 3.34 -23.80 -16.91
CA LEU A 126 3.65 -23.41 -18.30
C LEU A 126 3.82 -21.90 -18.49
N SER A 127 3.24 -21.08 -17.60
CA SER A 127 3.39 -19.62 -17.63
C SER A 127 4.69 -19.13 -16.99
N LEU A 128 5.54 -20.04 -16.49
CA LEU A 128 6.84 -19.76 -15.89
C LEU A 128 6.78 -18.74 -14.72
N PRO A 129 5.83 -18.90 -13.74
CA PRO A 129 5.62 -17.93 -12.68
C PRO A 129 6.86 -17.72 -11.79
N GLN A 130 7.77 -18.68 -11.74
CA GLN A 130 9.02 -18.59 -11.01
C GLN A 130 9.96 -17.48 -11.51
N PHE A 131 9.74 -16.99 -12.73
CA PHE A 131 10.51 -15.89 -13.32
C PHE A 131 9.82 -14.54 -13.19
N TYR A 132 8.58 -14.50 -12.66
CA TYR A 132 7.85 -13.26 -12.48
C TYR A 132 8.40 -12.48 -11.29
N HIS A 133 8.82 -11.26 -11.54
CA HIS A 133 9.19 -10.34 -10.49
C HIS A 133 7.95 -9.67 -9.90
N ARG A 134 7.10 -9.13 -10.78
CA ARG A 134 5.77 -8.58 -10.42
C ARG A 134 4.72 -9.07 -11.39
N SER A 135 3.54 -9.40 -10.87
CA SER A 135 2.37 -9.68 -11.71
C SER A 135 1.09 -9.14 -11.03
N TYR A 136 0.15 -8.75 -11.85
CA TYR A 136 -1.18 -8.32 -11.43
C TYR A 136 -2.23 -9.17 -12.13
N ASN A 137 -3.14 -9.76 -11.35
CA ASN A 137 -4.29 -10.48 -11.87
C ASN A 137 -5.54 -9.58 -11.75
N PRO A 138 -6.08 -9.05 -12.86
CA PRO A 138 -7.26 -8.19 -12.83
C PRO A 138 -8.54 -8.91 -12.44
N SER A 139 -8.63 -10.23 -12.62
CA SER A 139 -9.83 -11.01 -12.27
C SER A 139 -9.95 -11.25 -10.77
N SER A 140 -8.85 -11.55 -10.08
CA SER A 140 -8.80 -11.74 -8.62
C SER A 140 -8.36 -10.49 -7.86
N ARG A 141 -7.96 -9.43 -8.59
CA ARG A 141 -7.39 -8.17 -8.06
C ARG A 141 -6.21 -8.37 -7.11
N LYS A 142 -5.46 -9.43 -7.37
CA LYS A 142 -4.25 -9.77 -6.64
C LYS A 142 -3.00 -9.26 -7.35
N LEU A 143 -2.16 -8.62 -6.58
CA LEU A 143 -0.80 -8.27 -6.96
C LEU A 143 0.14 -9.31 -6.35
N SER A 144 1.00 -9.89 -7.15
CA SER A 144 2.06 -10.78 -6.67
C SER A 144 3.42 -10.12 -6.87
N PHE A 145 4.24 -10.25 -5.86
CA PHE A 145 5.61 -9.79 -5.85
C PHE A 145 6.49 -10.96 -5.41
N ARG A 146 7.12 -11.64 -6.37
CA ARG A 146 7.80 -12.93 -6.13
C ARG A 146 6.81 -13.94 -5.49
N ASN A 147 7.09 -14.34 -4.24
CA ASN A 147 6.29 -15.30 -3.48
C ASN A 147 5.27 -14.66 -2.54
N GLU A 148 5.15 -13.34 -2.54
CA GLU A 148 4.22 -12.59 -1.70
C GLU A 148 3.05 -12.09 -2.54
N SER A 149 1.87 -12.09 -1.95
CA SER A 149 0.64 -11.69 -2.64
C SER A 149 -0.11 -10.65 -1.83
N ILE A 150 -0.59 -9.62 -2.51
CA ILE A 150 -1.35 -8.51 -1.94
C ILE A 150 -2.73 -8.49 -2.60
N ASP A 151 -3.77 -8.53 -1.79
CA ASP A 151 -5.14 -8.33 -2.22
C ASP A 151 -5.45 -6.82 -2.24
N LEU A 152 -5.61 -6.25 -3.45
CA LEU A 152 -5.87 -4.82 -3.61
C LEU A 152 -7.25 -4.41 -3.10
N ASP A 153 -8.25 -5.28 -3.17
CA ASP A 153 -9.59 -4.99 -2.64
C ASP A 153 -9.56 -4.92 -1.11
N ALA A 154 -8.80 -5.79 -0.45
CA ALA A 154 -8.60 -5.71 0.98
C ALA A 154 -7.88 -4.41 1.39
N VAL A 155 -6.88 -3.98 0.63
CA VAL A 155 -6.17 -2.70 0.88
C VAL A 155 -7.11 -1.51 0.70
N LEU A 156 -7.92 -1.49 -0.37
CA LEU A 156 -8.88 -0.42 -0.62
C LEU A 156 -9.98 -0.37 0.44
N ALA A 157 -10.49 -1.54 0.87
CA ALA A 157 -11.47 -1.62 1.96
C ALA A 157 -10.90 -1.08 3.27
N ALA A 158 -9.65 -1.42 3.60
CA ALA A 158 -8.95 -0.92 4.77
C ALA A 158 -8.74 0.61 4.73
N LEU A 159 -8.43 1.17 3.56
CA LEU A 159 -8.35 2.63 3.38
C LEU A 159 -9.71 3.31 3.52
N ALA A 160 -10.77 2.71 2.98
CA ALA A 160 -12.13 3.23 3.10
C ALA A 160 -12.61 3.24 4.57
N GLU A 161 -12.35 2.17 5.32
CA GLU A 161 -12.63 2.10 6.75
C GLU A 161 -11.96 3.24 7.53
N ILE A 162 -10.65 3.46 7.30
CA ILE A 162 -9.93 4.55 7.96
C ILE A 162 -10.50 5.92 7.56
N ARG A 163 -10.88 6.11 6.29
CA ARG A 163 -11.53 7.36 5.83
C ARG A 163 -12.84 7.63 6.57
N GLU A 164 -13.67 6.61 6.77
CA GLU A 164 -14.91 6.74 7.52
C GLU A 164 -14.65 7.19 8.97
N LYS A 165 -13.65 6.61 9.61
CA LYS A 165 -13.23 7.01 10.96
C LYS A 165 -12.72 8.46 11.03
N CYS A 166 -12.21 9.00 9.93
CA CYS A 166 -11.77 10.40 9.82
C CYS A 166 -12.92 11.41 9.64
N GLN A 167 -14.13 10.99 9.20
CA GLN A 167 -15.22 11.91 8.86
C GLN A 167 -15.64 12.83 10.00
N GLY A 168 -15.57 12.36 11.26
CA GLY A 168 -15.90 13.16 12.44
C GLY A 168 -14.91 14.28 12.77
N PHE A 169 -13.74 14.30 12.11
CA PHE A 169 -12.62 15.22 12.37
C PHE A 169 -12.21 16.05 11.16
N ALA A 170 -12.75 15.74 9.96
CA ALA A 170 -12.42 16.48 8.76
C ALA A 170 -13.05 17.88 8.83
N LEU A 171 -12.25 18.90 8.51
CA LEU A 171 -12.77 20.23 8.20
C LEU A 171 -13.61 20.13 6.92
N PRO A 172 -14.74 20.84 6.85
CA PRO A 172 -15.62 20.86 5.68
C PRO A 172 -14.90 21.35 4.42
#